data_2b112cc1f9c935d7e3c9e1a1fcae92ff
#
_entry.id   2b112cc1f9c935d7e3c9e1a1fcae92ff
#
_cell.length_a   1.000
_cell.length_b   1.000
_cell.length_c   1.000
_cell.angle_alpha   90.00
_cell.angle_beta   90.00
_cell.angle_gamma   90.00
#
_symmetry.space_group_name_H-M   'P 1'
#
loop_
_entity.id
_entity.type
_entity.pdbx_description
1 polymer ?
#
loop_
_entity_poly.entity_id
_entity_poly.type
_entity_poly.pdbx_seq_one_letter_code
_entity_poly.pdbx_strand_id
1 'polypeptide(L)'
;MLSRYIMERIVSDIPGMTISWNPKPFRQYNGSGCHTNFSTKEMRENDGYKHIIRSINLLSQRCANAQNDLYGVDNYLRTTVTHEAPSSKEFSYGVGTRHTSIRIGKQTSEDQKGYYEDRRPGANMNPYYVIAQLNNSTLH
;
A
#
# COMPACT_ATOMS: atom_id res chain seq x y z
N MET A 1 12.44 -7.00 -3.23
CA MET A 1 12.88 -8.35 -2.81
C MET A 1 14.40 -8.44 -2.65
N LEU A 2 15.19 -8.10 -3.66
CA LEU A 2 16.67 -8.20 -3.59
C LEU A 2 17.27 -7.43 -2.39
N SER A 3 16.84 -6.20 -2.13
CA SER A 3 17.34 -5.41 -1.00
C SER A 3 17.07 -6.08 0.37
N ARG A 4 15.90 -6.69 0.57
CA ARG A 4 15.61 -7.44 1.81
C ARG A 4 16.54 -8.63 1.95
N TYR A 5 16.72 -9.40 0.89
CA TYR A 5 17.65 -10.53 0.88
C TYR A 5 19.09 -10.12 1.22
N ILE A 6 19.57 -9.02 0.59
CA ILE A 6 20.92 -8.51 0.87
C ILE A 6 21.06 -8.09 2.34
N MET A 7 20.06 -7.38 2.89
CA MET A 7 20.07 -6.97 4.30
C MET A 7 20.07 -8.17 5.25
N GLU A 8 19.25 -9.18 4.97
CA GLU A 8 19.25 -10.42 5.76
C GLU A 8 20.62 -11.12 5.72
N ARG A 9 21.24 -11.20 4.55
CA ARG A 9 22.59 -11.77 4.42
C ARG A 9 23.63 -10.99 5.21
N ILE A 10 23.65 -9.67 5.11
CA ILE A 10 24.60 -8.81 5.83
C ILE A 10 24.42 -8.99 7.34
N VAL A 11 23.18 -8.91 7.82
CA VAL A 11 22.90 -8.97 9.27
C VAL A 11 23.19 -10.35 9.84
N SER A 12 22.95 -11.43 9.08
CA SER A 12 23.26 -12.81 9.54
C SER A 12 24.73 -13.06 9.83
N ASP A 13 25.62 -12.29 9.21
CA ASP A 13 27.07 -12.41 9.40
C ASP A 13 27.59 -11.55 10.57
N ILE A 14 26.73 -10.78 11.25
CA ILE A 14 27.10 -9.94 12.39
C ILE A 14 26.61 -10.57 13.69
N PRO A 15 27.51 -11.06 14.57
CA PRO A 15 27.12 -11.69 15.83
C PRO A 15 26.23 -10.78 16.70
N GLY A 16 25.14 -11.34 17.22
CA GLY A 16 24.21 -10.64 18.11
C GLY A 16 23.25 -9.70 17.42
N MET A 17 23.26 -9.61 16.10
CA MET A 17 22.29 -8.84 15.33
C MET A 17 21.19 -9.72 14.73
N THR A 18 19.97 -9.18 14.70
CA THR A 18 18.82 -9.77 13.99
C THR A 18 18.09 -8.71 13.21
N ILE A 19 17.44 -9.08 12.12
CA ILE A 19 16.59 -8.20 11.35
C ILE A 19 15.12 -8.54 11.59
N SER A 20 14.29 -7.52 11.73
CA SER A 20 12.83 -7.67 11.82
C SER A 20 12.17 -6.90 10.69
N TRP A 21 11.28 -7.59 9.97
CA TRP A 21 10.42 -6.97 8.95
C TRP A 21 9.03 -6.63 9.50
N ASN A 22 8.84 -6.73 10.84
CA ASN A 22 7.56 -6.36 11.44
C ASN A 22 7.21 -4.92 11.09
N PRO A 23 5.98 -4.64 10.59
CA PRO A 23 5.59 -3.30 10.16
C PRO A 23 5.45 -2.31 11.33
N LYS A 24 5.39 -2.80 12.57
CA LYS A 24 5.33 -1.98 13.80
C LYS A 24 6.09 -2.64 14.96
N PRO A 25 7.43 -2.67 14.91
CA PRO A 25 8.25 -3.34 15.93
C PRO A 25 8.13 -2.67 17.32
N PHE A 26 7.81 -1.38 17.35
CA PHE A 26 7.67 -0.60 18.59
C PHE A 26 6.30 0.08 18.62
N ARG A 27 5.53 -0.15 19.68
CA ARG A 27 4.16 0.37 19.81
C ARG A 27 4.07 1.89 19.83
N GLN A 28 5.06 2.58 20.41
CA GLN A 28 5.09 4.02 20.58
C GLN A 28 5.52 4.81 19.34
N TYR A 29 6.07 4.15 18.32
CA TYR A 29 6.49 4.80 17.08
C TYR A 29 5.50 4.51 15.93
N ASN A 30 5.57 5.31 14.87
CA ASN A 30 4.80 5.05 13.66
C ASN A 30 5.20 3.71 13.02
N GLY A 31 4.23 3.04 12.41
CA GLY A 31 4.48 1.83 11.65
C GLY A 31 5.08 2.13 10.26
N SER A 32 5.70 1.12 9.66
CA SER A 32 6.31 1.20 8.34
C SER A 32 5.41 0.57 7.28
N GLY A 33 5.04 1.36 6.26
CA GLY A 33 4.27 0.91 5.10
C GLY A 33 5.14 0.69 3.88
N CYS A 34 4.65 -0.11 2.94
CA CYS A 34 5.18 -0.25 1.59
C CYS A 34 4.11 0.18 0.59
N HIS A 35 3.90 1.49 0.50
CA HIS A 35 2.87 2.06 -0.36
C HIS A 35 3.14 1.70 -1.82
N THR A 36 2.08 1.33 -2.54
CA THR A 36 2.18 0.82 -3.90
C THR A 36 1.48 1.75 -4.87
N ASN A 37 2.24 2.38 -5.76
CA ASN A 37 1.69 3.18 -6.85
C ASN A 37 1.18 2.26 -7.95
N PHE A 38 -0.03 2.52 -8.44
CA PHE A 38 -0.67 1.74 -9.49
C PHE A 38 -1.26 2.64 -10.56
N SER A 39 -1.01 2.27 -11.83
CA SER A 39 -1.66 2.87 -12.99
C SER A 39 -1.71 1.91 -14.16
N THR A 40 -2.76 2.00 -14.97
CA THR A 40 -2.82 1.40 -16.30
C THR A 40 -2.41 2.43 -17.37
N LYS A 41 -2.32 1.98 -18.62
CA LYS A 41 -2.04 2.89 -19.74
C LYS A 41 -3.12 3.97 -19.84
N GLU A 42 -4.39 3.57 -19.76
CA GLU A 42 -5.54 4.45 -19.86
C GLU A 42 -5.56 5.51 -18.74
N MET A 43 -5.13 5.17 -17.55
CA MET A 43 -5.02 6.13 -16.42
C MET A 43 -4.02 7.25 -16.67
N ARG A 44 -2.98 6.99 -17.50
CA ARG A 44 -1.93 7.97 -17.83
C ARG A 44 -2.21 8.81 -19.07
N GLU A 45 -3.25 8.47 -19.82
CA GLU A 45 -3.68 9.21 -21.01
C GLU A 45 -4.70 10.31 -20.66
N ASN A 46 -5.09 11.10 -21.64
CA ASN A 46 -6.10 12.15 -21.44
C ASN A 46 -7.40 11.54 -20.94
N ASP A 47 -8.08 12.23 -20.04
CA ASP A 47 -9.28 11.75 -19.34
C ASP A 47 -9.04 10.49 -18.46
N GLY A 48 -7.81 10.21 -18.12
CA GLY A 48 -7.42 9.02 -17.34
C GLY A 48 -7.99 8.99 -15.93
N TYR A 49 -8.38 10.13 -15.37
CA TYR A 49 -8.93 10.24 -14.02
C TYR A 49 -10.18 9.38 -13.81
N LYS A 50 -11.06 9.27 -14.81
CA LYS A 50 -12.24 8.39 -14.75
C LYS A 50 -11.85 6.91 -14.59
N HIS A 51 -10.74 6.48 -15.21
CA HIS A 51 -10.23 5.12 -15.08
C HIS A 51 -9.61 4.89 -13.69
N ILE A 52 -8.99 5.91 -13.11
CA ILE A 52 -8.52 5.89 -11.72
C ILE A 52 -9.70 5.67 -10.77
N ILE A 53 -10.75 6.48 -10.87
CA ILE A 53 -11.94 6.38 -10.01
C ILE A 53 -12.64 5.03 -10.19
N ARG A 54 -12.80 4.56 -11.43
CA ARG A 54 -13.37 3.23 -11.70
C ARG A 54 -12.56 2.12 -11.02
N SER A 55 -11.24 2.15 -11.14
CA SER A 55 -10.34 1.17 -10.52
C SER A 55 -10.45 1.19 -9.00
N ILE A 56 -10.49 2.37 -8.38
CA ILE A 56 -10.65 2.53 -6.94
C ILE A 56 -12.00 1.94 -6.47
N ASN A 57 -13.08 2.18 -7.21
CA ASN A 57 -14.39 1.63 -6.88
C ASN A 57 -14.40 0.10 -6.97
N LEU A 58 -13.80 -0.49 -7.99
CA LEU A 58 -13.64 -1.94 -8.10
C LEU A 58 -12.80 -2.51 -6.94
N LEU A 59 -11.73 -1.81 -6.59
CA LEU A 59 -10.87 -2.20 -5.47
C LEU A 59 -11.63 -2.14 -4.13
N SER A 60 -12.48 -1.15 -3.93
CA SER A 60 -13.32 -1.04 -2.73
C SER A 60 -14.33 -2.18 -2.61
N GLN A 61 -14.90 -2.63 -3.71
CA GLN A 61 -15.87 -3.72 -3.73
C GLN A 61 -15.23 -5.09 -3.51
N ARG A 62 -14.05 -5.31 -4.08
CA ARG A 62 -13.41 -6.63 -4.16
C ARG A 62 -12.32 -6.85 -3.12
N CYS A 63 -11.73 -5.79 -2.61
CA CYS A 63 -10.54 -5.82 -1.79
C CYS A 63 -10.55 -4.80 -0.64
N ALA A 64 -11.74 -4.36 -0.18
CA ALA A 64 -11.83 -3.41 0.92
C ALA A 64 -11.12 -3.92 2.19
N ASN A 65 -11.30 -5.19 2.49
CA ASN A 65 -10.80 -5.85 3.70
C ASN A 65 -9.45 -6.57 3.49
N ALA A 66 -8.65 -6.17 2.52
CA ALA A 66 -7.31 -6.74 2.29
C ALA A 66 -6.32 -6.35 3.39
N GLN A 67 -6.69 -6.64 4.63
CA GLN A 67 -5.88 -6.42 5.82
C GLN A 67 -5.22 -7.69 6.33
N ASN A 68 -5.51 -8.78 5.65
CA ASN A 68 -5.00 -10.09 5.96
C ASN A 68 -3.51 -10.19 5.58
N ASP A 69 -2.90 -11.30 5.87
CA ASP A 69 -1.50 -11.65 5.64
C ASP A 69 -0.95 -11.29 4.24
N LEU A 70 -1.83 -11.06 3.25
CA LEU A 70 -1.47 -10.59 1.90
C LEU A 70 -0.78 -9.23 1.90
N TYR A 71 -1.19 -8.32 2.81
CA TYR A 71 -0.61 -6.98 2.93
C TYR A 71 0.45 -6.89 4.03
N GLY A 72 0.85 -8.02 4.57
CA GLY A 72 1.90 -8.18 5.56
C GLY A 72 1.38 -8.68 6.91
N VAL A 73 2.06 -9.67 7.45
CA VAL A 73 1.78 -10.20 8.80
C VAL A 73 1.83 -9.05 9.81
N ASP A 74 0.88 -9.02 10.74
CA ASP A 74 0.73 -7.97 11.77
C ASP A 74 0.50 -6.54 11.22
N ASN A 75 0.19 -6.39 9.93
CA ASN A 75 -0.05 -5.08 9.33
C ASN A 75 -1.17 -4.28 10.01
N TYR A 76 -2.15 -4.95 10.63
CA TYR A 76 -3.22 -4.31 11.39
C TYR A 76 -2.69 -3.45 12.55
N LEU A 77 -1.54 -3.81 13.15
CA LEU A 77 -0.92 -3.03 14.22
C LEU A 77 -0.51 -1.62 13.75
N ARG A 78 -0.16 -1.48 12.47
CA ARG A 78 0.20 -0.19 11.87
C ARG A 78 -1.03 0.70 11.63
N THR A 79 -2.18 0.10 11.37
CA THR A 79 -3.38 0.80 10.92
C THR A 79 -4.37 1.12 12.05
N THR A 80 -4.11 0.69 13.28
CA THR A 80 -5.05 0.83 14.41
C THR A 80 -4.81 2.06 15.29
N VAL A 81 -3.63 2.69 15.25
CA VAL A 81 -3.22 3.62 16.33
C VAL A 81 -2.64 4.95 15.84
N THR A 82 -2.46 5.20 14.55
CA THR A 82 -1.75 6.39 14.08
C THR A 82 -2.60 7.28 13.18
N HIS A 83 -2.48 8.59 13.37
CA HIS A 83 -3.09 9.62 12.52
C HIS A 83 -2.55 9.66 11.08
N GLU A 84 -1.54 8.87 10.74
CA GLU A 84 -0.88 8.86 9.43
C GLU A 84 -1.10 7.58 8.63
N ALA A 85 -1.74 6.58 9.20
CA ALA A 85 -2.04 5.32 8.52
C ALA A 85 -3.52 5.25 8.10
N PRO A 86 -3.85 4.56 7.01
CA PRO A 86 -5.23 4.32 6.64
C PRO A 86 -5.93 3.53 7.75
N SER A 87 -7.21 3.83 7.97
CA SER A 87 -8.03 3.05 8.89
C SER A 87 -8.10 1.59 8.46
N SER A 88 -7.96 0.68 9.42
CA SER A 88 -8.16 -0.74 9.18
C SER A 88 -9.63 -1.14 9.06
N LYS A 89 -10.53 -0.26 9.46
CA LYS A 89 -11.97 -0.56 9.60
C LYS A 89 -12.77 -0.25 8.35
N GLU A 90 -12.37 0.77 7.59
CA GLU A 90 -13.14 1.22 6.44
C GLU A 90 -12.22 1.57 5.26
N PHE A 91 -12.59 1.06 4.08
CA PHE A 91 -11.95 1.49 2.83
C PHE A 91 -12.33 2.93 2.53
N SER A 92 -11.33 3.74 2.22
CA SER A 92 -11.53 5.14 1.87
C SER A 92 -10.53 5.61 0.83
N TYR A 93 -10.85 6.66 0.09
CA TYR A 93 -9.89 7.32 -0.79
C TYR A 93 -10.03 8.82 -0.74
N GLY A 94 -8.99 9.54 -1.17
CA GLY A 94 -9.01 11.00 -1.23
C GLY A 94 -7.80 11.60 -1.91
N VAL A 95 -7.92 12.87 -2.28
CA VAL A 95 -6.86 13.63 -2.94
C VAL A 95 -5.93 14.26 -1.90
N GLY A 96 -4.63 14.00 -2.00
CA GLY A 96 -3.60 14.60 -1.15
C GLY A 96 -3.64 14.19 0.33
N THR A 97 -4.52 13.28 0.73
CA THR A 97 -4.69 12.86 2.12
C THR A 97 -3.79 11.68 2.49
N ARG A 98 -3.42 11.58 3.78
CA ARG A 98 -2.61 10.47 4.33
C ARG A 98 -3.41 9.46 5.14
N HIS A 99 -4.68 9.75 5.43
CA HIS A 99 -5.52 8.93 6.32
C HIS A 99 -6.39 7.92 5.57
N THR A 100 -6.32 7.91 4.25
CA THR A 100 -7.15 7.05 3.41
C THR A 100 -6.41 5.80 2.95
N SER A 101 -7.16 4.74 2.65
CA SER A 101 -6.65 3.50 2.07
C SER A 101 -5.96 3.76 0.73
N ILE A 102 -6.59 4.58 -0.10
CA ILE A 102 -6.07 5.01 -1.40
C ILE A 102 -5.85 6.51 -1.39
N ARG A 103 -4.70 6.95 -1.87
CA ARG A 103 -4.39 8.36 -2.10
C ARG A 103 -4.24 8.65 -3.59
N ILE A 104 -4.97 9.63 -4.09
CA ILE A 104 -4.74 10.25 -5.39
C ILE A 104 -3.82 11.45 -5.15
N GLY A 105 -2.72 11.55 -5.88
CA GLY A 105 -1.82 12.71 -5.81
C GLY A 105 -2.55 14.00 -6.22
N LYS A 106 -2.20 15.14 -5.63
CA LYS A 106 -2.78 16.44 -6.03
C LYS A 106 -2.54 16.69 -7.52
N GLN A 107 -1.32 16.47 -8.00
CA GLN A 107 -0.96 16.62 -9.40
C GLN A 107 -1.80 15.70 -10.32
N THR A 108 -2.03 14.44 -9.93
CA THR A 108 -2.91 13.53 -10.68
C THR A 108 -4.35 14.07 -10.80
N SER A 109 -4.85 14.69 -9.73
CA SER A 109 -6.18 15.31 -9.74
C SER A 109 -6.24 16.55 -10.60
N GLU A 110 -5.19 17.38 -10.60
CA GLU A 110 -5.09 18.59 -11.42
C GLU A 110 -4.93 18.26 -12.91
N ASP A 111 -4.05 17.32 -13.23
CA ASP A 111 -3.77 16.88 -14.60
C ASP A 111 -4.86 15.96 -15.18
N GLN A 112 -5.81 15.51 -14.36
CA GLN A 112 -6.88 14.57 -14.72
C GLN A 112 -6.36 13.23 -15.31
N LYS A 113 -5.13 12.85 -14.94
CA LYS A 113 -4.45 11.62 -15.36
C LYS A 113 -3.26 11.31 -14.45
N GLY A 114 -2.83 10.03 -14.41
CA GLY A 114 -1.67 9.62 -13.64
C GLY A 114 -1.85 8.27 -12.95
N TYR A 115 -1.72 8.24 -11.63
CA TYR A 115 -1.77 7.03 -10.81
C TYR A 115 -2.43 7.30 -9.47
N TYR A 116 -2.77 6.22 -8.76
CA TYR A 116 -3.10 6.28 -7.34
C TYR A 116 -2.12 5.45 -6.51
N GLU A 117 -2.09 5.70 -5.22
CA GLU A 117 -1.24 5.03 -4.24
C GLU A 117 -2.11 4.19 -3.31
N ASP A 118 -1.91 2.86 -3.29
CA ASP A 118 -2.44 1.99 -2.25
C ASP A 118 -1.54 2.07 -1.01
N ARG A 119 -2.07 2.61 0.08
CA ARG A 119 -1.35 2.87 1.33
C ARG A 119 -1.52 1.77 2.36
N ARG A 120 -2.32 0.75 2.05
CA ARG A 120 -2.64 -0.35 2.96
C ARG A 120 -1.49 -1.34 3.18
N PRO A 121 -0.63 -1.67 2.17
CA PRO A 121 0.42 -2.66 2.37
C PRO A 121 1.44 -2.25 3.43
N GLY A 122 1.82 -3.20 4.30
CA GLY A 122 2.87 -3.05 5.30
C GLY A 122 4.27 -3.25 4.72
N ALA A 123 5.30 -2.84 5.48
CA ALA A 123 6.69 -2.94 5.03
C ALA A 123 7.14 -4.38 4.76
N ASN A 124 6.53 -5.37 5.41
CA ASN A 124 6.82 -6.80 5.25
C ASN A 124 5.96 -7.50 4.19
N MET A 125 5.10 -6.76 3.45
CA MET A 125 4.26 -7.36 2.43
C MET A 125 5.06 -8.16 1.38
N ASN A 126 4.41 -9.15 0.79
CA ASN A 126 4.92 -9.81 -0.41
C ASN A 126 4.48 -9.03 -1.66
N PRO A 127 5.40 -8.40 -2.41
CA PRO A 127 5.05 -7.56 -3.54
C PRO A 127 4.34 -8.31 -4.67
N TYR A 128 4.61 -9.59 -4.85
CA TYR A 128 3.93 -10.40 -5.87
C TYR A 128 2.45 -10.57 -5.56
N TYR A 129 2.10 -10.81 -4.29
CA TYR A 129 0.70 -10.91 -3.87
C TYR A 129 -0.02 -9.57 -3.95
N VAL A 130 0.63 -8.48 -3.53
CA VAL A 130 0.03 -7.14 -3.62
C VAL A 130 -0.26 -6.75 -5.06
N ILE A 131 0.70 -6.98 -5.99
CA ILE A 131 0.53 -6.67 -7.41
C ILE A 131 -0.56 -7.56 -8.02
N ALA A 132 -0.56 -8.85 -7.73
CA ALA A 132 -1.60 -9.77 -8.20
C ALA A 132 -2.99 -9.34 -7.70
N GLN A 133 -3.10 -8.96 -6.44
CA GLN A 133 -4.36 -8.51 -5.85
C GLN A 133 -4.87 -7.22 -6.50
N LEU A 134 -3.99 -6.21 -6.70
CA LEU A 134 -4.34 -4.98 -7.41
C LEU A 134 -4.82 -5.29 -8.83
N ASN A 135 -4.07 -6.10 -9.57
CA ASN A 135 -4.39 -6.47 -10.93
C ASN A 135 -5.75 -7.20 -11.03
N ASN A 136 -5.96 -8.23 -10.23
CA ASN A 136 -7.20 -9.03 -10.24
C ASN A 136 -8.41 -8.20 -9.77
N SER A 137 -8.22 -7.26 -8.85
CA SER A 137 -9.33 -6.45 -8.35
C SER A 137 -9.72 -5.31 -9.28
N THR A 138 -8.84 -4.87 -10.17
CA THR A 138 -9.04 -3.63 -10.93
C THR A 138 -9.18 -3.82 -12.43
N LEU A 139 -8.68 -4.92 -12.99
CA LEU A 139 -8.66 -5.16 -14.45
C LEU A 139 -9.71 -6.19 -14.93
N HIS A 140 -10.29 -6.96 -14.03
CA HIS A 140 -11.32 -7.95 -14.29
C HIS A 140 -12.53 -7.71 -13.41
#